data_13c96f62cf4c92d3e7a11ca5f283cfb0
#
_entry.id   13c96f62cf4c92d3e7a11ca5f283cfb0
#
_cell.length_a   1.000
_cell.length_b   1.000
_cell.length_c   1.000
_cell.angle_alpha   90.00
_cell.angle_beta   90.00
_cell.angle_gamma   90.00
#
_symmetry.space_group_name_H-M   'P 1'
#
loop_
_entity.id
_entity.type
_entity.pdbx_description
1 polymer ?
#
loop_
_entity_poly.entity_id
_entity_poly.type
_entity_poly.pdbx_seq_one_letter_code
_entity_poly.pdbx_strand_id
1 'polypeptide(L)'
;MPTPPSVIVFDVNGTLSDMSPMGARFAEVGAAPPLATLWFAMLLRDGFALTAAGDNGRFADIGAEVLRGLLGGVALDRGLDEAVDHVMAGMAGLGLHPDVPEGVRALENAGYRLITLTNGSTTVAETLFTPAGIRDAFDLLLSVEDAPAWKPARHPTSTRPPPAGWNRGR
;
A
#
# COMPACT_ATOMS: atom_id res chain seq x y z
N MET A 1 -14.24 -25.07 -21.16
CA MET A 1 -13.69 -24.71 -19.84
C MET A 1 -13.22 -23.26 -19.89
N PRO A 2 -13.47 -22.42 -18.88
CA PRO A 2 -12.91 -21.07 -18.87
C PRO A 2 -11.39 -21.17 -18.88
N THR A 3 -10.75 -20.35 -19.68
CA THR A 3 -9.28 -20.23 -19.69
C THR A 3 -8.84 -19.73 -18.31
N PRO A 4 -7.83 -20.34 -17.66
CA PRO A 4 -7.34 -19.84 -16.38
C PRO A 4 -6.85 -18.38 -16.52
N PRO A 5 -6.98 -17.55 -15.48
CA PRO A 5 -6.49 -16.19 -15.53
C PRO A 5 -4.98 -16.19 -15.81
N SER A 6 -4.55 -15.38 -16.75
CA SER A 6 -3.12 -15.23 -17.11
C SER A 6 -2.43 -14.09 -16.34
N VAL A 7 -3.19 -13.29 -15.62
CA VAL A 7 -2.73 -12.12 -14.88
C VAL A 7 -3.24 -12.19 -13.45
N ILE A 8 -2.35 -11.94 -12.48
CA ILE A 8 -2.68 -11.78 -11.07
C ILE A 8 -2.36 -10.34 -10.67
N VAL A 9 -3.32 -9.67 -10.06
CA VAL A 9 -3.16 -8.30 -9.56
C VAL A 9 -3.17 -8.33 -8.04
N PHE A 10 -2.08 -7.90 -7.43
CA PHE A 10 -1.92 -7.81 -5.98
C PHE A 10 -2.18 -6.40 -5.46
N ASP A 11 -2.85 -6.31 -4.34
CA ASP A 11 -2.69 -5.16 -3.45
C ASP A 11 -1.34 -5.25 -2.73
N VAL A 12 -0.86 -4.14 -2.17
CA VAL A 12 0.46 -4.08 -1.51
C VAL A 12 0.32 -3.89 0.00
N ASN A 13 -0.27 -2.75 0.42
CA ASN A 13 -0.30 -2.37 1.83
C ASN A 13 -1.23 -3.26 2.65
N GLY A 14 -0.66 -4.04 3.59
CA GLY A 14 -1.40 -5.00 4.41
C GLY A 14 -1.79 -6.29 3.68
N THR A 15 -1.32 -6.48 2.43
CA THR A 15 -1.50 -7.70 1.64
C THR A 15 -0.16 -8.38 1.39
N LEU A 16 0.78 -7.72 0.73
CA LEU A 16 2.14 -8.19 0.55
C LEU A 16 3.06 -7.68 1.67
N SER A 17 2.87 -6.43 2.13
CA SER A 17 3.61 -5.89 3.26
C SER A 17 3.05 -6.34 4.60
N ASP A 18 3.94 -6.72 5.52
CA ASP A 18 3.59 -7.08 6.89
C ASP A 18 3.37 -5.83 7.75
N MET A 19 2.13 -5.59 8.16
CA MET A 19 1.75 -4.47 9.02
C MET A 19 1.98 -4.74 10.52
N SER A 20 2.37 -5.95 10.91
CA SER A 20 2.52 -6.32 12.33
C SER A 20 3.49 -5.45 13.12
N PRO A 21 4.60 -4.89 12.54
CA PRO A 21 5.49 -4.02 13.28
C PRO A 21 4.89 -2.65 13.64
N MET A 22 3.79 -2.24 13.03
CA MET A 22 3.22 -0.89 13.26
C MET A 22 2.78 -0.66 14.70
N GLY A 23 2.29 -1.69 15.40
CA GLY A 23 1.97 -1.57 16.82
C GLY A 23 3.16 -1.14 17.68
N ALA A 24 4.35 -1.68 17.41
CA ALA A 24 5.57 -1.26 18.08
C ALA A 24 5.95 0.19 17.73
N ARG A 25 5.77 0.63 16.48
CA ARG A 25 6.01 2.03 16.07
C ARG A 25 5.15 3.04 16.84
N PHE A 26 3.89 2.67 17.12
CA PHE A 26 3.02 3.49 17.98
C PHE A 26 3.51 3.51 19.44
N ALA A 27 3.93 2.36 19.98
CA ALA A 27 4.48 2.27 21.32
C ALA A 27 5.75 3.12 21.49
N GLU A 28 6.61 3.18 20.48
CA GLU A 28 7.85 3.97 20.45
C GLU A 28 7.62 5.49 20.53
N VAL A 29 6.40 5.97 20.37
CA VAL A 29 6.02 7.38 20.54
C VAL A 29 5.10 7.61 21.75
N GLY A 30 4.96 6.62 22.64
CA GLY A 30 4.10 6.68 23.81
C GLY A 30 2.62 6.38 23.54
N ALA A 31 2.26 6.00 22.31
CA ALA A 31 0.88 5.68 21.95
C ALA A 31 0.57 4.19 22.11
N ALA A 32 -0.70 3.85 22.40
CA ALA A 32 -1.10 2.45 22.60
C ALA A 32 -1.00 1.66 21.27
N PRO A 33 -0.37 0.47 21.25
CA PRO A 33 -0.19 -0.33 20.04
C PRO A 33 -1.45 -0.60 19.21
N PRO A 34 -2.65 -0.82 19.80
CA PRO A 34 -3.88 -1.03 19.02
C PRO A 34 -4.29 0.16 18.16
N LEU A 35 -3.77 1.37 18.43
CA LEU A 35 -4.04 2.55 17.60
C LEU A 35 -3.50 2.39 16.17
N ALA A 36 -2.51 1.54 15.94
CA ALA A 36 -2.01 1.24 14.60
C ALA A 36 -3.11 0.68 13.67
N THR A 37 -3.89 -0.28 14.17
CA THR A 37 -5.01 -0.86 13.42
C THR A 37 -6.13 0.18 13.19
N LEU A 38 -6.44 0.96 14.22
CA LEU A 38 -7.43 2.03 14.11
C LEU A 38 -7.01 3.08 13.10
N TRP A 39 -5.75 3.54 13.18
CA TRP A 39 -5.16 4.48 12.22
C TRP A 39 -5.30 4.01 10.77
N PHE A 40 -4.89 2.77 10.50
CA PHE A 40 -4.95 2.23 9.14
C PHE A 40 -6.38 2.16 8.62
N ALA A 41 -7.33 1.73 9.47
CA ALA A 41 -8.76 1.71 9.11
C ALA A 41 -9.31 3.12 8.84
N MET A 42 -8.93 4.12 9.64
CA MET A 42 -9.34 5.52 9.46
C MET A 42 -8.75 6.12 8.17
N LEU A 43 -7.47 5.83 7.87
CA LEU A 43 -6.81 6.24 6.64
C LEU A 43 -7.57 5.72 5.40
N LEU A 44 -7.92 4.43 5.38
CA LEU A 44 -8.70 3.84 4.29
C LEU A 44 -10.10 4.46 4.19
N ARG A 45 -10.78 4.65 5.33
CA ARG A 45 -12.10 5.32 5.37
C ARG A 45 -12.03 6.70 4.74
N ASP A 46 -11.02 7.52 5.08
CA ASP A 46 -10.92 8.90 4.63
C ASP A 46 -10.54 8.96 3.14
N GLY A 47 -9.65 8.09 2.67
CA GLY A 47 -9.37 7.95 1.23
C GLY A 47 -10.60 7.51 0.41
N PHE A 48 -11.42 6.60 0.95
CA PHE A 48 -12.69 6.22 0.31
C PHE A 48 -13.71 7.34 0.35
N ALA A 49 -13.78 8.11 1.43
CA ALA A 49 -14.68 9.25 1.56
C ALA A 49 -14.33 10.36 0.54
N LEU A 50 -13.04 10.68 0.37
CA LEU A 50 -12.58 11.62 -0.66
C LEU A 50 -12.98 11.14 -2.06
N THR A 51 -12.73 9.87 -2.37
CA THR A 51 -13.13 9.28 -3.64
C THR A 51 -14.65 9.36 -3.87
N ALA A 52 -15.46 9.10 -2.85
CA ALA A 52 -16.92 9.21 -2.95
C ALA A 52 -17.39 10.66 -3.15
N ALA A 53 -16.62 11.62 -2.65
CA ALA A 53 -16.87 13.05 -2.87
C ALA A 53 -16.38 13.55 -4.24
N GLY A 54 -15.76 12.69 -5.05
CA GLY A 54 -15.21 13.05 -6.36
C GLY A 54 -13.84 13.73 -6.28
N ASP A 55 -13.14 13.56 -5.16
CA ASP A 55 -11.80 14.07 -4.89
C ASP A 55 -10.80 12.92 -4.73
N ASN A 56 -9.51 13.25 -4.66
CA ASN A 56 -8.43 12.30 -4.48
C ASN A 56 -7.36 12.89 -3.56
N GLY A 57 -6.62 12.02 -2.87
CA GLY A 57 -5.51 12.40 -2.01
C GLY A 57 -4.44 11.32 -1.99
N ARG A 58 -3.19 11.73 -1.74
CA ARG A 58 -2.09 10.78 -1.63
C ARG A 58 -2.21 10.00 -0.32
N PHE A 59 -1.90 8.72 -0.39
CA PHE A 59 -1.94 7.82 0.76
C PHE A 59 -1.15 8.36 1.97
N ALA A 60 0.07 8.87 1.72
CA ALA A 60 0.92 9.39 2.77
C ALA A 60 0.35 10.66 3.43
N ASP A 61 -0.24 11.56 2.64
CA ASP A 61 -0.81 12.81 3.14
C ASP A 61 -2.03 12.53 4.03
N ILE A 62 -2.96 11.69 3.55
CA ILE A 62 -4.13 11.25 4.34
C ILE A 62 -3.67 10.54 5.61
N GLY A 63 -2.68 9.65 5.50
CA GLY A 63 -2.14 8.91 6.64
C GLY A 63 -1.57 9.83 7.73
N ALA A 64 -0.82 10.85 7.34
CA ALA A 64 -0.26 11.83 8.25
C ALA A 64 -1.35 12.69 8.94
N GLU A 65 -2.36 13.14 8.17
CA GLU A 65 -3.48 13.92 8.74
C GLU A 65 -4.31 13.09 9.74
N VAL A 66 -4.59 11.82 9.41
CA VAL A 66 -5.28 10.91 10.33
C VAL A 66 -4.47 10.69 11.60
N LEU A 67 -3.13 10.56 11.50
CA LEU A 67 -2.26 10.47 12.67
C LEU A 67 -2.33 11.72 13.54
N ARG A 68 -2.28 12.92 12.96
CA ARG A 68 -2.41 14.18 13.71
C ARG A 68 -3.72 14.22 14.51
N GLY A 69 -4.82 13.85 13.86
CA GLY A 69 -6.12 13.78 14.53
C GLY A 69 -6.17 12.73 15.64
N LEU A 70 -5.63 11.54 15.39
CA LEU A 70 -5.68 10.42 16.33
C LEU A 70 -4.74 10.62 17.54
N LEU A 71 -3.55 11.18 17.31
CA LEU A 71 -2.53 11.35 18.33
C LEU A 71 -2.62 12.68 19.08
N GLY A 72 -3.37 13.66 18.56
CA GLY A 72 -3.48 15.00 19.14
C GLY A 72 -4.03 15.05 20.57
N GLY A 73 -4.72 14.00 21.03
CA GLY A 73 -5.21 13.87 22.41
C GLY A 73 -4.44 12.84 23.25
N VAL A 74 -3.37 12.25 22.73
CA VAL A 74 -2.57 11.22 23.38
C VAL A 74 -1.39 11.85 24.10
N ALA A 75 -1.06 11.37 25.30
CA ALA A 75 0.15 11.77 26.01
C ALA A 75 1.37 11.10 25.36
N LEU A 76 2.00 11.78 24.40
CA LEU A 76 3.16 11.30 23.66
C LEU A 76 4.46 11.59 24.42
N ASP A 77 5.52 10.84 24.13
CA ASP A 77 6.87 11.05 24.68
C ASP A 77 7.70 12.08 23.87
N ARG A 78 7.13 12.62 22.78
CA ARG A 78 7.73 13.59 21.86
C ARG A 78 6.68 14.53 21.27
N GLY A 79 7.11 15.52 20.46
CA GLY A 79 6.21 16.42 19.74
C GLY A 79 5.30 15.66 18.76
N LEU A 80 4.08 16.21 18.54
CA LEU A 80 3.09 15.54 17.66
C LEU A 80 3.63 15.30 16.25
N ASP A 81 4.24 16.31 15.63
CA ASP A 81 4.77 16.16 14.26
C ASP A 81 5.92 15.14 14.21
N GLU A 82 6.80 15.12 15.21
CA GLU A 82 7.87 14.11 15.31
C GLU A 82 7.29 12.70 15.47
N ALA A 83 6.21 12.52 16.24
CA ALA A 83 5.54 11.25 16.38
C ALA A 83 4.88 10.81 15.07
N VAL A 84 4.24 11.73 14.34
CA VAL A 84 3.67 11.47 13.01
C VAL A 84 4.75 11.03 12.04
N ASP A 85 5.85 11.75 11.95
CA ASP A 85 6.98 11.42 11.06
C ASP A 85 7.56 10.04 11.40
N HIS A 86 7.71 9.74 12.69
CA HIS A 86 8.22 8.44 13.16
C HIS A 86 7.32 7.27 12.72
N VAL A 87 6.01 7.39 12.90
CA VAL A 87 5.04 6.36 12.51
C VAL A 87 4.99 6.21 11.00
N MET A 88 4.98 7.33 10.25
CA MET A 88 4.98 7.31 8.78
C MET A 88 6.26 6.70 8.21
N ALA A 89 7.41 6.98 8.80
CA ALA A 89 8.68 6.34 8.45
C ALA A 89 8.62 4.82 8.71
N GLY A 90 7.98 4.40 9.82
CA GLY A 90 7.72 2.99 10.10
C GLY A 90 6.90 2.31 9.02
N MET A 91 5.84 2.97 8.53
CA MET A 91 5.01 2.46 7.42
C MET A 91 5.81 2.33 6.12
N ALA A 92 6.65 3.29 5.79
CA ALA A 92 7.50 3.26 4.60
C ALA A 92 8.60 2.20 4.68
N GLY A 93 9.01 1.81 5.89
CA GLY A 93 10.06 0.84 6.17
C GLY A 93 9.59 -0.58 6.47
N LEU A 94 8.32 -0.92 6.21
CA LEU A 94 7.79 -2.27 6.41
C LEU A 94 8.51 -3.31 5.54
N GLY A 95 8.50 -4.57 6.00
CA GLY A 95 8.93 -5.73 5.23
C GLY A 95 7.76 -6.45 4.56
N LEU A 96 8.07 -7.50 3.82
CA LEU A 96 7.09 -8.44 3.27
C LEU A 96 6.68 -9.48 4.32
N HIS A 97 5.49 -10.07 4.16
CA HIS A 97 5.21 -11.33 4.85
C HIS A 97 6.22 -12.41 4.41
N PRO A 98 6.60 -13.33 5.32
CA PRO A 98 7.70 -14.29 5.06
C PRO A 98 7.48 -15.21 3.85
N ASP A 99 6.24 -15.51 3.52
CA ASP A 99 5.83 -16.40 2.42
C ASP A 99 5.73 -15.70 1.05
N VAL A 100 5.73 -14.36 1.04
CA VAL A 100 5.53 -13.59 -0.19
C VAL A 100 6.64 -13.81 -1.22
N PRO A 101 7.94 -13.77 -0.88
CA PRO A 101 8.98 -13.94 -1.90
C PRO A 101 8.90 -15.29 -2.61
N GLU A 102 8.68 -16.37 -1.86
CA GLU A 102 8.53 -17.71 -2.41
C GLU A 102 7.25 -17.84 -3.23
N GLY A 103 6.12 -17.34 -2.71
CA GLY A 103 4.82 -17.38 -3.38
C GLY A 103 4.84 -16.62 -4.71
N VAL A 104 5.44 -15.43 -4.75
CA VAL A 104 5.60 -14.63 -5.97
C VAL A 104 6.41 -15.37 -7.02
N ARG A 105 7.56 -15.95 -6.64
CA ARG A 105 8.39 -16.74 -7.57
C ARG A 105 7.68 -17.99 -8.06
N ALA A 106 6.91 -18.66 -7.21
CA ALA A 106 6.13 -19.83 -7.62
C ALA A 106 5.07 -19.48 -8.69
N LEU A 107 4.39 -18.35 -8.53
CA LEU A 107 3.40 -17.86 -9.49
C LEU A 107 4.04 -17.42 -10.81
N GLU A 108 5.17 -16.71 -10.75
CA GLU A 108 5.96 -16.36 -11.93
C GLU A 108 6.38 -17.61 -12.72
N ASN A 109 6.97 -18.60 -12.02
CA ASN A 109 7.39 -19.87 -12.62
C ASN A 109 6.22 -20.69 -13.19
N ALA A 110 5.02 -20.53 -12.66
CA ALA A 110 3.80 -21.10 -13.19
C ALA A 110 3.27 -20.38 -14.45
N GLY A 111 3.95 -19.30 -14.89
CA GLY A 111 3.65 -18.55 -16.11
C GLY A 111 2.59 -17.47 -15.94
N TYR A 112 2.25 -17.10 -14.69
CA TYR A 112 1.37 -15.96 -14.45
C TYR A 112 2.12 -14.64 -14.66
N ARG A 113 1.42 -13.67 -15.22
CA ARG A 113 1.86 -12.27 -15.23
C ARG A 113 1.45 -11.61 -13.93
N LEU A 114 2.39 -11.00 -13.23
CA LEU A 114 2.14 -10.40 -11.93
C LEU A 114 2.16 -8.87 -12.02
N ILE A 115 1.16 -8.25 -11.43
CA ILE A 115 0.99 -6.80 -11.41
C ILE A 115 0.61 -6.39 -9.99
N THR A 116 1.03 -5.23 -9.55
CA THR A 116 0.45 -4.62 -8.34
C THR A 116 -0.50 -3.49 -8.70
N LEU A 117 -1.51 -3.28 -7.86
CA LEU A 117 -2.35 -2.10 -7.86
C LEU A 117 -2.60 -1.68 -6.41
N THR A 118 -1.93 -0.63 -5.97
CA THR A 118 -1.98 -0.14 -4.59
C THR A 118 -2.70 1.21 -4.48
N ASN A 119 -3.30 1.47 -3.31
CA ASN A 119 -3.74 2.83 -2.94
C ASN A 119 -2.56 3.72 -2.47
N GLY A 120 -1.39 3.12 -2.16
CA GLY A 120 -0.15 3.82 -1.87
C GLY A 120 0.69 4.10 -3.12
N SER A 121 1.89 4.65 -2.93
CA SER A 121 2.80 4.98 -4.04
C SER A 121 3.52 3.74 -4.59
N THR A 122 3.89 3.78 -5.87
CA THR A 122 4.74 2.77 -6.51
C THR A 122 6.15 2.75 -5.92
N THR A 123 6.65 3.87 -5.41
CA THR A 123 7.96 3.96 -4.77
C THR A 123 8.05 3.06 -3.53
N VAL A 124 6.97 2.99 -2.73
CA VAL A 124 6.92 2.09 -1.56
C VAL A 124 6.99 0.64 -2.02
N ALA A 125 6.25 0.27 -3.06
CA ALA A 125 6.32 -1.08 -3.63
C ALA A 125 7.72 -1.42 -4.17
N GLU A 126 8.38 -0.49 -4.87
CA GLU A 126 9.77 -0.66 -5.35
C GLU A 126 10.74 -0.92 -4.18
N THR A 127 10.64 -0.09 -3.12
CA THR A 127 11.49 -0.20 -1.93
C THR A 127 11.26 -1.52 -1.19
N LEU A 128 10.04 -2.04 -1.22
CA LEU A 128 9.66 -3.29 -0.58
C LEU A 128 10.16 -4.51 -1.36
N PHE A 129 10.05 -4.51 -2.69
CA PHE A 129 10.33 -5.69 -3.53
C PHE A 129 11.80 -5.82 -3.94
N THR A 130 12.52 -4.70 -4.09
CA THR A 130 13.92 -4.71 -4.55
C THR A 130 14.85 -5.45 -3.58
N PRO A 131 14.84 -5.16 -2.26
CA PRO A 131 15.68 -5.90 -1.32
C PRO A 131 15.29 -7.38 -1.18
N ALA A 132 14.02 -7.70 -1.40
CA ALA A 132 13.51 -9.07 -1.36
C ALA A 132 13.83 -9.88 -2.63
N GLY A 133 14.41 -9.24 -3.65
CA GLY A 133 14.79 -9.87 -4.90
C GLY A 133 13.59 -10.36 -5.73
N ILE A 134 12.42 -9.73 -5.60
CA ILE A 134 11.19 -10.11 -6.34
C ILE A 134 10.65 -9.01 -7.24
N ARG A 135 11.35 -7.87 -7.33
CA ARG A 135 10.89 -6.75 -8.16
C ARG A 135 10.71 -7.12 -9.63
N ASP A 136 11.61 -7.92 -10.15
CA ASP A 136 11.65 -8.38 -11.54
C ASP A 136 10.53 -9.38 -11.90
N ALA A 137 9.92 -10.03 -10.90
CA ALA A 137 8.76 -10.89 -11.09
C ALA A 137 7.48 -10.11 -11.45
N PHE A 138 7.45 -8.81 -11.19
CA PHE A 138 6.28 -7.98 -11.49
C PHE A 138 6.46 -7.21 -12.80
N ASP A 139 5.57 -7.45 -13.77
CA ASP A 139 5.52 -6.72 -15.04
C ASP A 139 5.27 -5.22 -14.85
N LEU A 140 4.36 -4.88 -13.92
CA LEU A 140 3.96 -3.51 -13.63
C LEU A 140 3.72 -3.30 -12.14
N LEU A 141 4.14 -2.14 -11.65
CA LEU A 141 3.69 -1.59 -10.39
C LEU A 141 2.76 -0.41 -10.68
N LEU A 142 1.51 -0.52 -10.27
CA LEU A 142 0.48 0.49 -10.49
C LEU A 142 0.04 1.10 -9.16
N SER A 143 -0.21 2.40 -9.19
CA SER A 143 -0.76 3.16 -8.06
C SER A 143 -2.03 3.89 -8.48
N VAL A 144 -2.95 4.07 -7.54
CA VAL A 144 -4.09 4.96 -7.73
C VAL A 144 -3.72 6.45 -7.58
N GLU A 145 -2.50 6.78 -7.14
CA GLU A 145 -2.03 8.17 -7.11
C GLU A 145 -1.96 8.77 -8.51
N ASP A 146 -1.83 7.94 -9.57
CA ASP A 146 -1.91 8.34 -10.98
C ASP A 146 -3.34 8.19 -11.55
N ALA A 147 -4.33 7.91 -10.73
CA ALA A 147 -5.72 7.67 -11.11
C ALA A 147 -6.66 8.66 -10.40
N PRO A 148 -7.88 8.90 -10.94
CA PRO A 148 -8.80 9.86 -10.35
C PRO A 148 -9.48 9.39 -9.05
N ALA A 149 -9.27 8.13 -8.64
CA ALA A 149 -10.00 7.53 -7.52
C ALA A 149 -9.25 6.36 -6.89
N TRP A 150 -9.46 6.17 -5.61
CA TRP A 150 -8.96 5.02 -4.87
C TRP A 150 -9.73 3.73 -5.20
N LYS A 151 -9.06 2.59 -5.09
CA LYS A 151 -9.77 1.30 -5.01
C LYS A 151 -10.70 1.31 -3.77
N PRO A 152 -11.93 0.80 -3.87
CA PRO A 152 -12.52 -0.04 -4.92
C PRO A 152 -13.39 0.71 -5.94
N ALA A 153 -13.14 1.99 -6.22
CA ALA A 153 -13.91 2.71 -7.23
C ALA A 153 -13.82 2.02 -8.61
N ARG A 154 -14.88 2.13 -9.41
CA ARG A 154 -14.99 1.43 -10.71
C ARG A 154 -14.00 1.90 -11.77
N HIS A 155 -13.30 3.02 -11.55
CA HIS A 155 -12.30 3.60 -12.45
C HIS A 155 -10.94 3.81 -11.79
N PRO A 156 -10.37 2.82 -11.08
CA PRO A 156 -9.08 2.95 -10.42
C PRO A 156 -7.92 2.72 -11.38
N THR A 157 -8.10 2.90 -12.69
CA THR A 157 -7.05 2.62 -13.66
C THR A 157 -6.24 3.87 -13.93
N SER A 158 -4.92 3.75 -13.76
CA SER A 158 -3.93 4.69 -14.24
C SER A 158 -4.25 5.12 -15.68
N THR A 159 -4.30 6.42 -15.95
CA THR A 159 -4.42 6.98 -17.30
C THR A 159 -3.17 6.77 -18.13
N ARG A 160 -2.09 6.26 -17.53
CA ARG A 160 -0.86 5.94 -18.25
C ARG A 160 -1.07 4.69 -19.10
N PRO A 161 -0.89 4.77 -20.42
CA PRO A 161 -0.99 3.60 -21.28
C PRO A 161 0.07 2.56 -20.85
N PRO A 162 -0.25 1.26 -20.91
CA PRO A 162 0.72 0.22 -20.64
C PRO A 162 1.93 0.36 -21.57
N PRO A 163 3.13 -0.06 -21.13
CA PRO A 163 4.32 0.01 -21.96
C PRO A 163 4.12 -0.71 -23.30
N ALA A 164 4.81 -0.22 -24.34
CA ALA A 164 4.75 -0.82 -25.68
C ALA A 164 5.10 -2.31 -25.59
N GLY A 165 4.22 -3.16 -26.15
CA GLY A 165 4.35 -4.62 -26.08
C GLY A 165 3.41 -5.29 -25.07
N TRP A 166 2.66 -4.52 -24.27
CA TRP A 166 1.65 -5.08 -23.38
C TRP A 166 0.39 -5.49 -24.19
N ASN A 167 0.28 -6.77 -24.48
CA ASN A 167 -0.87 -7.31 -25.20
C ASN A 167 -1.92 -7.79 -24.18
N ARG A 168 -3.12 -7.24 -24.22
CA ARG A 168 -4.26 -7.82 -23.50
C ARG A 168 -4.53 -9.17 -24.19
N GLY A 169 -4.08 -10.26 -23.58
CA GLY A 169 -4.36 -11.61 -24.08
C GLY A 169 -5.85 -11.74 -24.42
N ARG A 170 -6.13 -12.27 -25.60
CA ARG A 170 -7.47 -12.57 -26.07
C ARG A 170 -8.10 -13.67 -25.26
#